data_45621195c229646397d1f01210c7275b
#
_entry.id   45621195c229646397d1f01210c7275b
#
_cell.length_a   1.000
_cell.length_b   1.000
_cell.length_c   1.000
_cell.angle_alpha   90.00
_cell.angle_beta   90.00
_cell.angle_gamma   90.00
#
_symmetry.space_group_name_H-M   'P 1'
#
loop_
_entity.id
_entity.type
_entity.pdbx_description
1 polymer ?
#
loop_
_entity_poly.entity_id
_entity_poly.type
_entity_poly.pdbx_seq_one_letter_code
_entity_poly.pdbx_strand_id
1 'polypeptide(L)'
;LLIFSSAFALIVNAEIAFKIVKGNLKNLGGYISHIGIALFILGVVGSGAYSDEVNVDLVKNKPSLAFGYEMIFTGYTPIENNTKYAFNVSMKKGDNTYTVSPVMYMSEYNNSLMREPAILNLFSKDIYLAPLGYDEGTNTDTDPHSEAVKLQKGVTTEYQGSKISFDKFNISS
;
A
#
# COMPACT_ATOMS: atom_id res chain seq x y z
N LEU A 1 25.60 8.88 -2.27
CA LEU A 1 26.86 8.15 -2.15
C LEU A 1 26.75 6.72 -2.71
N LEU A 2 25.78 5.89 -2.23
CA LEU A 2 25.62 4.49 -2.67
C LEU A 2 25.47 4.32 -4.20
N ILE A 3 24.69 5.17 -4.87
CA ILE A 3 24.53 5.13 -6.33
C ILE A 3 25.87 5.32 -7.05
N PHE A 4 26.63 6.33 -6.63
CA PHE A 4 27.93 6.61 -7.28
C PHE A 4 28.95 5.50 -7.05
N SER A 5 29.04 4.97 -5.81
CA SER A 5 29.96 3.87 -5.52
C SER A 5 29.57 2.58 -6.24
N SER A 6 28.29 2.27 -6.35
CA SER A 6 27.80 1.09 -7.08
C SER A 6 27.99 1.23 -8.59
N ALA A 7 27.71 2.41 -9.16
CA ALA A 7 27.95 2.67 -10.58
C ALA A 7 29.46 2.59 -10.91
N PHE A 8 30.32 3.17 -10.07
CA PHE A 8 31.76 3.06 -10.22
C PHE A 8 32.24 1.60 -10.16
N ALA A 9 31.81 0.86 -9.13
CA ALA A 9 32.13 -0.56 -9.01
C ALA A 9 31.66 -1.39 -10.22
N LEU A 10 30.46 -1.11 -10.73
CA LEU A 10 29.92 -1.76 -11.91
C LEU A 10 30.81 -1.51 -13.15
N ILE A 11 31.13 -0.25 -13.43
CA ILE A 11 31.92 0.13 -14.62
C ILE A 11 33.32 -0.48 -14.56
N VAL A 12 34.04 -0.32 -13.43
CA VAL A 12 35.40 -0.83 -13.29
C VAL A 12 35.46 -2.34 -13.39
N ASN A 13 34.56 -3.06 -12.70
CA ASN A 13 34.55 -4.52 -12.75
C ASN A 13 34.11 -5.03 -14.12
N ALA A 14 33.18 -4.37 -14.82
CA ALA A 14 32.78 -4.72 -16.18
C ALA A 14 33.97 -4.54 -17.16
N GLU A 15 34.70 -3.42 -17.09
CA GLU A 15 35.86 -3.17 -17.96
C GLU A 15 36.92 -4.24 -17.78
N ILE A 16 37.27 -4.60 -16.52
CA ILE A 16 38.25 -5.64 -16.23
C ILE A 16 37.72 -7.01 -16.70
N ALA A 17 36.46 -7.34 -16.46
CA ALA A 17 35.84 -8.58 -16.92
C ALA A 17 35.94 -8.73 -18.45
N PHE A 18 35.63 -7.68 -19.21
CA PHE A 18 35.77 -7.68 -20.68
C PHE A 18 37.21 -7.91 -21.16
N LYS A 19 38.21 -7.38 -20.45
CA LYS A 19 39.60 -7.63 -20.77
C LYS A 19 40.04 -9.08 -20.47
N ILE A 20 39.53 -9.66 -19.37
CA ILE A 20 39.87 -11.03 -18.95
C ILE A 20 39.18 -12.08 -19.82
N VAL A 21 37.95 -11.84 -20.30
CA VAL A 21 37.22 -12.76 -21.18
C VAL A 21 38.03 -13.15 -22.41
N LYS A 22 38.88 -12.25 -22.91
CA LYS A 22 39.78 -12.52 -24.07
C LYS A 22 41.00 -13.37 -23.72
N GLY A 23 41.23 -13.71 -22.44
CA GLY A 23 42.39 -14.48 -21.97
C GLY A 23 42.01 -15.67 -21.08
N ASN A 24 42.09 -15.52 -19.76
CA ASN A 24 41.88 -16.61 -18.80
C ASN A 24 40.56 -16.48 -18.03
N LEU A 25 39.57 -17.26 -18.40
CA LEU A 25 38.22 -17.26 -17.81
C LEU A 25 38.19 -17.66 -16.31
N LYS A 26 39.26 -18.33 -15.79
CA LYS A 26 39.26 -18.76 -14.39
C LYS A 26 39.26 -17.60 -13.40
N ASN A 27 39.71 -16.42 -13.81
CA ASN A 27 39.78 -15.23 -12.95
C ASN A 27 38.54 -14.34 -13.06
N LEU A 28 37.56 -14.74 -13.86
CA LEU A 28 36.37 -13.91 -14.14
C LEU A 28 35.36 -13.91 -12.98
N GLY A 29 35.32 -14.99 -12.18
CA GLY A 29 34.27 -15.21 -11.16
C GLY A 29 34.14 -14.06 -10.14
N GLY A 30 35.28 -13.54 -9.64
CA GLY A 30 35.28 -12.42 -8.69
C GLY A 30 34.67 -11.14 -9.27
N TYR A 31 35.02 -10.80 -10.52
CA TYR A 31 34.49 -9.60 -11.17
C TYR A 31 33.01 -9.70 -11.49
N ILE A 32 32.52 -10.90 -11.90
CA ILE A 32 31.09 -11.14 -12.09
C ILE A 32 30.32 -10.99 -10.77
N SER A 33 30.87 -11.49 -9.65
CA SER A 33 30.25 -11.33 -8.35
C SER A 33 30.14 -9.85 -7.93
N HIS A 34 31.20 -9.05 -8.14
CA HIS A 34 31.16 -7.62 -7.85
C HIS A 34 30.17 -6.85 -8.74
N ILE A 35 30.07 -7.22 -10.03
CA ILE A 35 29.06 -6.68 -10.94
C ILE A 35 27.66 -7.01 -10.43
N GLY A 36 27.41 -8.25 -10.02
CA GLY A 36 26.13 -8.69 -9.47
C GLY A 36 25.72 -7.92 -8.21
N ILE A 37 26.66 -7.74 -7.28
CA ILE A 37 26.44 -6.94 -6.05
C ILE A 37 26.16 -5.48 -6.39
N ALA A 38 26.93 -4.88 -7.31
CA ALA A 38 26.73 -3.49 -7.72
C ALA A 38 25.35 -3.28 -8.35
N LEU A 39 24.91 -4.19 -9.23
CA LEU A 39 23.55 -4.17 -9.82
C LEU A 39 22.46 -4.36 -8.76
N PHE A 40 22.68 -5.27 -7.81
CA PHE A 40 21.74 -5.48 -6.70
C PHE A 40 21.56 -4.19 -5.87
N ILE A 41 22.66 -3.53 -5.49
CA ILE A 41 22.59 -2.27 -4.72
C ILE A 41 21.88 -1.18 -5.53
N LEU A 42 22.19 -1.04 -6.83
CA LEU A 42 21.50 -0.08 -7.70
C LEU A 42 20.01 -0.37 -7.79
N GLY A 43 19.61 -1.65 -7.87
CA GLY A 43 18.22 -2.08 -7.87
C GLY A 43 17.49 -1.72 -6.58
N VAL A 44 18.10 -2.01 -5.43
CA VAL A 44 17.52 -1.69 -4.11
C VAL A 44 17.35 -0.19 -3.92
N VAL A 45 18.38 0.60 -4.25
CA VAL A 45 18.33 2.07 -4.15
C VAL A 45 17.31 2.63 -5.13
N GLY A 46 17.26 2.11 -6.36
CA GLY A 46 16.27 2.51 -7.37
C GLY A 46 14.85 2.22 -6.89
N SER A 47 14.58 1.02 -6.39
CA SER A 47 13.26 0.65 -5.87
C SER A 47 12.81 1.57 -4.73
N GLY A 48 13.70 1.91 -3.79
CA GLY A 48 13.38 2.82 -2.68
C GLY A 48 13.22 4.28 -3.10
N ALA A 49 13.99 4.73 -4.10
CA ALA A 49 13.96 6.13 -4.56
C ALA A 49 12.76 6.46 -5.47
N TYR A 50 12.18 5.45 -6.13
CA TYR A 50 11.06 5.60 -7.06
C TYR A 50 9.74 5.03 -6.53
N SER A 51 9.63 4.84 -5.23
CA SER A 51 8.41 4.41 -4.56
C SER A 51 7.65 5.63 -4.03
N ASP A 52 6.47 5.87 -4.59
CA ASP A 52 5.54 6.91 -4.13
C ASP A 52 4.38 6.26 -3.40
N GLU A 53 3.94 6.86 -2.30
CA GLU A 53 2.79 6.42 -1.51
C GLU A 53 1.78 7.54 -1.37
N VAL A 54 0.48 7.20 -1.47
CA VAL A 54 -0.62 8.12 -1.25
C VAL A 54 -1.76 7.41 -0.52
N ASN A 55 -2.36 8.07 0.47
CA ASN A 55 -3.57 7.62 1.13
C ASN A 55 -4.78 8.22 0.44
N VAL A 56 -5.76 7.39 0.11
CA VAL A 56 -6.98 7.79 -0.60
C VAL A 56 -8.20 7.20 0.09
N ASP A 57 -9.17 8.04 0.41
CA ASP A 57 -10.48 7.59 0.88
C ASP A 57 -11.36 7.23 -0.32
N LEU A 58 -11.78 5.96 -0.38
CA LEU A 58 -12.63 5.44 -1.43
C LEU A 58 -14.05 5.27 -0.90
N VAL A 59 -14.91 6.23 -1.20
CA VAL A 59 -16.34 6.11 -0.92
C VAL A 59 -17.01 5.20 -1.95
N LYS A 60 -17.88 4.28 -1.50
CA LYS A 60 -18.55 3.31 -2.37
C LYS A 60 -19.23 3.99 -3.55
N ASN A 61 -18.95 3.49 -4.75
CA ASN A 61 -19.46 3.97 -6.04
C ASN A 61 -19.13 5.45 -6.37
N LYS A 62 -18.18 6.07 -5.66
CA LYS A 62 -17.68 7.41 -6.01
C LYS A 62 -16.28 7.31 -6.56
N PRO A 63 -15.96 8.01 -7.67
CA PRO A 63 -14.60 8.01 -8.21
C PRO A 63 -13.66 8.86 -7.36
N SER A 64 -12.45 8.36 -7.18
CA SER A 64 -11.31 9.09 -6.58
C SER A 64 -10.09 8.95 -7.48
N LEU A 65 -9.23 9.96 -7.53
CA LEU A 65 -8.05 9.97 -8.40
C LEU A 65 -6.78 9.75 -7.59
N ALA A 66 -5.99 8.74 -7.98
CA ALA A 66 -4.65 8.51 -7.44
C ALA A 66 -3.71 7.94 -8.52
N PHE A 67 -2.47 8.44 -8.58
CA PHE A 67 -1.45 8.03 -9.57
C PHE A 67 -1.91 8.07 -11.03
N GLY A 68 -2.90 8.94 -11.34
CA GLY A 68 -3.51 9.06 -12.67
C GLY A 68 -4.47 7.92 -13.02
N TYR A 69 -4.93 7.17 -12.02
CA TYR A 69 -6.03 6.22 -12.13
C TYR A 69 -7.28 6.79 -11.47
N GLU A 70 -8.41 6.62 -12.13
CA GLU A 70 -9.72 6.78 -11.53
C GLU A 70 -10.05 5.47 -10.80
N MET A 71 -10.21 5.55 -9.48
CA MET A 71 -10.46 4.42 -8.61
C MET A 71 -11.90 4.48 -8.08
N ILE A 72 -12.62 3.36 -8.17
CA ILE A 72 -13.99 3.24 -7.67
C ILE A 72 -14.06 1.99 -6.80
N PHE A 73 -14.36 2.17 -5.53
CA PHE A 73 -14.70 1.07 -4.63
C PHE A 73 -16.14 0.61 -4.91
N THR A 74 -16.32 -0.63 -5.32
CA THR A 74 -17.63 -1.17 -5.70
C THR A 74 -18.29 -1.96 -4.58
N GLY A 75 -17.56 -2.29 -3.53
CA GLY A 75 -18.03 -3.07 -2.39
C GLY A 75 -17.05 -4.18 -2.04
N TYR A 76 -17.43 -5.03 -1.11
CA TYR A 76 -16.61 -6.17 -0.70
C TYR A 76 -17.34 -7.49 -0.96
N THR A 77 -16.54 -8.55 -1.08
CA THR A 77 -17.01 -9.93 -1.24
C THR A 77 -16.43 -10.77 -0.10
N PRO A 78 -17.28 -11.46 0.68
CA PRO A 78 -16.80 -12.42 1.66
C PRO A 78 -16.12 -13.61 0.95
N ILE A 79 -14.98 -14.03 1.47
CA ILE A 79 -14.21 -15.17 0.99
C ILE A 79 -13.82 -16.09 2.16
N GLU A 80 -13.34 -17.29 1.89
CA GLU A 80 -12.91 -18.28 2.88
C GLU A 80 -13.95 -18.50 4.01
N ASN A 81 -15.16 -18.91 3.64
CA ASN A 81 -16.27 -19.14 4.57
C ASN A 81 -16.64 -17.89 5.41
N ASN A 82 -16.57 -16.70 4.83
CA ASN A 82 -16.85 -15.42 5.46
C ASN A 82 -15.86 -15.01 6.57
N THR A 83 -14.67 -15.62 6.60
CA THR A 83 -13.63 -15.21 7.54
C THR A 83 -12.78 -14.07 7.02
N LYS A 84 -12.74 -13.86 5.69
CA LYS A 84 -12.00 -12.78 5.03
C LYS A 84 -12.92 -11.98 4.11
N TYR A 85 -12.55 -10.74 3.85
CA TYR A 85 -13.29 -9.81 3.00
C TYR A 85 -12.39 -9.21 1.93
N ALA A 86 -12.73 -9.45 0.67
CA ALA A 86 -12.04 -8.88 -0.49
C ALA A 86 -12.75 -7.58 -0.90
N PHE A 87 -12.03 -6.45 -0.88
CA PHE A 87 -12.54 -5.11 -1.20
C PHE A 87 -12.33 -4.83 -2.68
N ASN A 88 -13.40 -4.83 -3.48
CA ASN A 88 -13.31 -4.71 -4.92
C ASN A 88 -13.14 -3.25 -5.34
N VAL A 89 -12.01 -2.95 -5.99
CA VAL A 89 -11.69 -1.62 -6.51
C VAL A 89 -11.46 -1.72 -8.01
N SER A 90 -12.26 -0.96 -8.77
CA SER A 90 -12.05 -0.76 -10.20
C SER A 90 -11.08 0.41 -10.40
N MET A 91 -10.02 0.20 -11.17
CA MET A 91 -8.99 1.20 -11.48
C MET A 91 -8.98 1.43 -12.99
N LYS A 92 -9.30 2.66 -13.43
CA LYS A 92 -9.35 3.04 -14.83
C LYS A 92 -8.29 4.06 -15.17
N LYS A 93 -7.59 3.83 -16.29
CA LYS A 93 -6.63 4.79 -16.87
C LYS A 93 -6.72 4.77 -18.39
N GLY A 94 -7.22 5.86 -18.99
CA GLY A 94 -7.55 5.89 -20.41
C GLY A 94 -8.59 4.83 -20.74
N ASP A 95 -8.32 3.98 -21.72
CA ASP A 95 -9.23 2.91 -22.15
C ASP A 95 -9.06 1.61 -21.34
N ASN A 96 -8.05 1.53 -20.48
CA ASN A 96 -7.78 0.33 -19.70
C ASN A 96 -8.49 0.38 -18.34
N THR A 97 -9.16 -0.73 -18.01
CA THR A 97 -9.80 -0.93 -16.71
C THR A 97 -9.26 -2.19 -16.07
N TYR A 98 -8.88 -2.09 -14.81
CA TYR A 98 -8.35 -3.18 -13.99
C TYR A 98 -9.23 -3.33 -12.75
N THR A 99 -9.37 -4.54 -12.27
CA THR A 99 -10.02 -4.80 -10.98
C THR A 99 -8.99 -5.41 -10.05
N VAL A 100 -8.85 -4.84 -8.87
CA VAL A 100 -7.99 -5.32 -7.79
C VAL A 100 -8.80 -5.47 -6.53
N SER A 101 -8.49 -6.48 -5.73
CA SER A 101 -9.30 -6.81 -4.55
C SER A 101 -8.39 -7.10 -3.35
N PRO A 102 -7.88 -6.04 -2.67
CA PRO A 102 -7.16 -6.22 -1.41
C PRO A 102 -8.05 -6.84 -0.35
N VAL A 103 -7.45 -7.60 0.58
CA VAL A 103 -8.18 -8.39 1.56
C VAL A 103 -7.93 -7.88 2.98
N MET A 104 -8.98 -7.87 3.80
CA MET A 104 -8.87 -7.67 5.25
C MET A 104 -9.57 -8.80 6.00
N TYR A 105 -9.00 -9.18 7.14
CA TYR A 105 -9.58 -10.17 8.05
C TYR A 105 -9.02 -10.02 9.46
N MET A 106 -9.75 -10.57 10.42
CA MET A 106 -9.26 -10.70 11.79
C MET A 106 -8.49 -12.02 11.92
N SER A 107 -7.25 -11.95 12.39
CA SER A 107 -6.45 -13.15 12.68
C SER A 107 -7.00 -13.87 13.89
N GLU A 108 -7.32 -15.14 13.77
CA GLU A 108 -7.78 -15.99 14.89
C GLU A 108 -6.69 -16.19 15.96
N TYR A 109 -5.41 -16.08 15.55
CA TYR A 109 -4.28 -16.34 16.45
C TYR A 109 -4.04 -15.23 17.47
N ASN A 110 -4.11 -13.96 17.06
CA ASN A 110 -3.77 -12.82 17.92
C ASN A 110 -4.84 -11.73 17.93
N ASN A 111 -5.99 -12.01 17.35
CA ASN A 111 -7.13 -11.10 17.25
C ASN A 111 -6.77 -9.71 16.67
N SER A 112 -5.80 -9.67 15.76
CA SER A 112 -5.36 -8.46 15.07
C SER A 112 -5.94 -8.37 13.67
N LEU A 113 -6.14 -7.12 13.18
CA LEU A 113 -6.58 -6.86 11.82
C LEU A 113 -5.43 -7.09 10.85
N MET A 114 -5.56 -8.12 10.02
CA MET A 114 -4.64 -8.45 8.95
C MET A 114 -5.08 -7.80 7.64
N ARG A 115 -4.10 -7.40 6.84
CA ARG A 115 -4.29 -6.68 5.59
C ARG A 115 -3.40 -7.29 4.52
N GLU A 116 -4.01 -7.79 3.46
CA GLU A 116 -3.32 -8.36 2.31
C GLU A 116 -3.48 -7.39 1.14
N PRO A 117 -2.40 -6.75 0.66
CA PRO A 117 -2.49 -5.84 -0.46
C PRO A 117 -2.77 -6.58 -1.76
N ALA A 118 -3.51 -5.97 -2.66
CA ALA A 118 -3.61 -6.41 -4.04
C ALA A 118 -2.57 -5.69 -4.90
N ILE A 119 -1.99 -6.40 -5.85
CA ILE A 119 -0.91 -5.90 -6.71
C ILE A 119 -1.41 -5.86 -8.15
N LEU A 120 -1.36 -4.69 -8.76
CA LEU A 120 -1.53 -4.53 -10.20
C LEU A 120 -0.15 -4.46 -10.85
N ASN A 121 0.25 -5.56 -11.49
CA ASN A 121 1.53 -5.64 -12.20
C ASN A 121 1.41 -4.99 -13.57
N LEU A 122 2.23 -3.99 -13.84
CA LEU A 122 2.34 -3.32 -15.12
C LEU A 122 3.75 -3.49 -15.68
N PHE A 123 3.91 -3.30 -16.97
CA PHE A 123 5.21 -3.50 -17.64
C PHE A 123 6.37 -2.69 -17.03
N SER A 124 6.12 -1.47 -16.56
CA SER A 124 7.16 -0.56 -16.05
C SER A 124 7.09 -0.30 -14.54
N LYS A 125 6.02 -0.73 -13.88
CA LYS A 125 5.81 -0.51 -12.44
C LYS A 125 4.72 -1.41 -11.90
N ASP A 126 4.75 -1.63 -10.59
CA ASP A 126 3.68 -2.27 -9.85
C ASP A 126 2.91 -1.24 -9.01
N ILE A 127 1.62 -1.44 -8.88
CA ILE A 127 0.77 -0.63 -8.00
C ILE A 127 0.26 -1.54 -6.90
N TYR A 128 0.60 -1.21 -5.67
CA TYR A 128 0.14 -1.90 -4.47
C TYR A 128 -1.06 -1.15 -3.90
N LEU A 129 -2.19 -1.81 -3.80
CA LEU A 129 -3.37 -1.28 -3.14
C LEU A 129 -3.55 -2.01 -1.81
N ALA A 130 -3.23 -1.33 -0.70
CA ALA A 130 -3.35 -1.88 0.64
C ALA A 130 -4.52 -1.22 1.38
N PRO A 131 -5.46 -1.99 1.95
CA PRO A 131 -6.55 -1.42 2.73
C PRO A 131 -6.01 -0.96 4.08
N LEU A 132 -6.30 0.28 4.47
CA LEU A 132 -5.91 0.81 5.79
C LEU A 132 -6.98 0.54 6.84
N GLY A 133 -8.24 0.62 6.45
CA GLY A 133 -9.40 0.38 7.28
C GLY A 133 -10.66 0.39 6.43
N TYR A 134 -11.76 -0.04 6.99
CA TYR A 134 -13.08 0.02 6.39
C TYR A 134 -14.06 0.56 7.41
N ASP A 135 -14.76 1.61 7.02
CA ASP A 135 -15.88 2.15 7.76
C ASP A 135 -17.15 1.90 6.94
N GLU A 136 -18.07 1.14 7.46
CA GLU A 136 -19.34 0.88 6.78
C GLU A 136 -20.16 2.14 6.54
N GLY A 137 -19.74 3.25 7.15
CA GLY A 137 -20.45 4.50 7.14
C GLY A 137 -21.89 4.21 7.58
N THR A 138 -22.23 4.50 8.78
CA THR A 138 -23.66 4.48 9.13
C THR A 138 -24.39 5.19 7.99
N ASN A 139 -25.23 4.44 7.26
CA ASN A 139 -26.08 5.00 6.23
C ASN A 139 -26.88 6.13 6.86
N THR A 140 -26.38 7.35 6.74
CA THR A 140 -27.07 8.56 7.23
C THR A 140 -28.34 8.85 6.44
N ASP A 141 -28.73 7.93 5.54
CA ASP A 141 -29.95 8.09 4.74
C ASP A 141 -31.20 7.39 5.31
N THR A 142 -31.12 6.71 6.47
CA THR A 142 -32.28 5.94 6.97
C THR A 142 -32.64 6.13 8.45
N ASP A 143 -31.87 6.91 9.22
CA ASP A 143 -32.32 7.28 10.55
C ASP A 143 -32.21 8.79 10.76
N PRO A 144 -33.32 9.54 10.67
CA PRO A 144 -33.33 10.97 10.97
C PRO A 144 -32.96 11.30 12.43
N HIS A 145 -32.66 10.28 13.25
CA HIS A 145 -32.29 10.45 14.66
C HIS A 145 -30.82 10.10 14.95
N SER A 146 -30.01 9.69 13.97
CA SER A 146 -28.57 9.41 14.18
C SER A 146 -27.70 10.61 13.78
N GLU A 147 -27.79 11.71 14.48
CA GLU A 147 -26.82 12.81 14.40
C GLU A 147 -25.56 12.43 15.16
N ALA A 148 -24.43 12.28 14.44
CA ALA A 148 -23.13 12.07 15.07
C ALA A 148 -22.66 13.35 15.77
N VAL A 149 -22.60 13.32 17.09
CA VAL A 149 -22.11 14.43 17.91
C VAL A 149 -20.60 14.34 18.05
N LYS A 150 -19.86 15.34 17.53
CA LYS A 150 -18.41 15.45 17.74
C LYS A 150 -18.13 15.92 19.15
N LEU A 151 -17.58 15.05 19.99
CA LEU A 151 -17.19 15.38 21.35
C LEU A 151 -15.69 15.72 21.40
N GLN A 152 -15.34 16.86 21.97
CA GLN A 152 -13.95 17.21 22.32
C GLN A 152 -13.70 16.93 23.79
N LYS A 153 -12.50 16.39 24.10
CA LYS A 153 -12.13 16.11 25.49
C LYS A 153 -12.17 17.35 26.35
N GLY A 154 -12.88 17.28 27.47
CA GLY A 154 -13.02 18.38 28.43
C GLY A 154 -14.00 19.50 28.02
N VAL A 155 -14.69 19.35 26.87
CA VAL A 155 -15.71 20.28 26.39
C VAL A 155 -17.09 19.67 26.60
N THR A 156 -18.00 20.42 27.24
CA THR A 156 -19.40 20.02 27.39
C THR A 156 -20.18 20.48 26.15
N THR A 157 -20.80 19.54 25.46
CA THR A 157 -21.66 19.77 24.29
C THR A 157 -23.10 19.48 24.69
N GLU A 158 -24.03 20.32 24.32
CA GLU A 158 -25.47 20.09 24.55
C GLU A 158 -26.09 19.42 23.32
N TYR A 159 -26.73 18.28 23.54
CA TYR A 159 -27.42 17.51 22.50
C TYR A 159 -28.76 17.01 23.02
N GLN A 160 -29.81 17.34 22.32
CA GLN A 160 -31.20 16.98 22.67
C GLN A 160 -31.58 17.28 24.14
N GLY A 161 -31.16 18.44 24.66
CA GLY A 161 -31.46 18.85 26.04
C GLY A 161 -30.59 18.16 27.09
N SER A 162 -29.66 17.31 26.72
CA SER A 162 -28.71 16.65 27.62
C SER A 162 -27.31 17.21 27.43
N LYS A 163 -26.61 17.47 28.52
CA LYS A 163 -25.20 17.91 28.51
C LYS A 163 -24.30 16.71 28.53
N ILE A 164 -23.50 16.55 27.46
CA ILE A 164 -22.58 15.44 27.29
C ILE A 164 -21.16 15.99 27.35
N SER A 165 -20.29 15.38 28.18
CA SER A 165 -18.86 15.70 28.23
C SER A 165 -18.06 14.40 28.03
N PHE A 166 -16.97 14.48 27.26
CA PHE A 166 -16.03 13.40 27.08
C PHE A 166 -14.79 13.66 27.90
N ASP A 167 -14.59 12.90 28.97
CA ASP A 167 -13.45 13.10 29.87
C ASP A 167 -12.25 12.21 29.50
N LYS A 168 -12.47 10.91 29.31
CA LYS A 168 -11.42 9.93 28.97
C LYS A 168 -11.99 8.61 28.45
N PHE A 169 -11.18 7.91 27.67
CA PHE A 169 -11.42 6.49 27.42
C PHE A 169 -11.03 5.65 28.63
N ASN A 170 -11.88 4.74 29.05
CA ASN A 170 -11.56 3.75 30.07
C ASN A 170 -11.16 2.46 29.34
N ILE A 171 -9.85 2.24 29.20
CA ILE A 171 -9.31 1.01 28.60
C ILE A 171 -9.06 0.07 29.77
N SER A 172 -10.02 -0.85 30.04
CA SER A 172 -9.78 -1.96 30.94
C SER A 172 -8.89 -2.96 30.22
N SER A 173 -7.68 -3.14 30.70
CA SER A 173 -6.75 -4.22 30.31
C SER A 173 -7.19 -5.54 30.89
#